data_7906b506f469b97df835ac8430e22b86
#
_entry.id   7906b506f469b97df835ac8430e22b86
#
_cell.length_a   1.000
_cell.length_b   1.000
_cell.length_c   1.000
_cell.angle_alpha   90.00
_cell.angle_beta   90.00
_cell.angle_gamma   90.00
#
_symmetry.space_group_name_H-M   'P 1'
#
loop_
_entity.id
_entity.type
_entity.pdbx_description
1 polymer ?
#
loop_
_entity_poly.entity_id
_entity_poly.type
_entity_poly.pdbx_seq_one_letter_code
_entity_poly.pdbx_strand_id
1 'polypeptide(L)'
;MHQTSWLECMDSLKEKHKDIAKLIGNQKTAYIDIPTHFNVGDLLIYKGTDKFFSDYNINIVYEAGTLAIDFKKLEEADVILFHGGGNFGDLYPLHQKLREKVIKDFSHKRIICLPQSIHYDSQDALIKSSVLFKSHPDFHFFVRDDKSFEIANQFSNNVYKMPDMAHSLHPLVDQLEVGPSNIVPPKILNLIRVDKESNGGNKSLNKVGFDWVNIITPTDYFIQTMYFKMIKLKYLRPRAHKMWSKLSDAIIFRSIQYFSSHTLVHTDRLHGLILSCLLGKEIFLKDNSYGKNTNYYKAWLFEYPYIEVSPSE
;
A
#
# COMPACT_ATOMS: atom_id res chain seq x y z
N MET A 1 -13.06 16.04 -26.30
CA MET A 1 -12.99 15.48 -24.95
C MET A 1 -11.91 16.26 -24.20
N HIS A 2 -12.24 16.80 -23.03
CA HIS A 2 -11.25 17.50 -22.19
C HIS A 2 -10.31 16.41 -21.65
N GLN A 3 -9.01 16.50 -21.95
CA GLN A 3 -8.03 15.57 -21.40
C GLN A 3 -7.82 15.94 -19.93
N THR A 4 -8.08 15.00 -19.02
CA THR A 4 -7.86 15.18 -17.58
C THR A 4 -6.40 15.50 -17.33
N SER A 5 -6.12 16.58 -16.59
CA SER A 5 -4.76 16.94 -16.23
C SER A 5 -4.20 15.96 -15.17
N TRP A 6 -2.86 15.89 -15.07
CA TRP A 6 -2.20 15.12 -13.99
C TRP A 6 -2.72 15.52 -12.60
N LEU A 7 -2.85 16.82 -12.36
CA LEU A 7 -3.28 17.34 -11.06
C LEU A 7 -4.72 16.89 -10.73
N GLU A 8 -5.66 17.06 -11.67
CA GLU A 8 -7.05 16.62 -11.48
C GLU A 8 -7.15 15.12 -11.22
N CYS A 9 -6.37 14.30 -11.93
CA CYS A 9 -6.33 12.87 -11.73
C CYS A 9 -5.84 12.52 -10.31
N MET A 10 -4.71 13.09 -9.87
CA MET A 10 -4.13 12.79 -8.55
C MET A 10 -4.98 13.33 -7.40
N ASP A 11 -5.53 14.54 -7.52
CA ASP A 11 -6.46 15.13 -6.54
C ASP A 11 -7.71 14.26 -6.38
N SER A 12 -8.29 13.81 -7.49
CA SER A 12 -9.47 12.95 -7.51
C SER A 12 -9.23 11.63 -6.77
N LEU A 13 -8.05 11.01 -6.93
CA LEU A 13 -7.70 9.76 -6.24
C LEU A 13 -7.54 9.99 -4.72
N LYS A 14 -6.85 11.06 -4.33
CA LYS A 14 -6.68 11.42 -2.92
C LYS A 14 -8.01 11.74 -2.24
N GLU A 15 -8.88 12.53 -2.88
CA GLU A 15 -10.17 12.96 -2.32
C GLU A 15 -11.10 11.77 -2.01
N LYS A 16 -11.00 10.65 -2.75
CA LYS A 16 -11.78 9.44 -2.46
C LYS A 16 -11.54 8.90 -1.04
N HIS A 17 -10.36 9.06 -0.47
CA HIS A 17 -10.05 8.63 0.89
C HIS A 17 -10.90 9.33 1.97
N LYS A 18 -11.53 10.46 1.65
CA LYS A 18 -12.48 11.16 2.53
C LYS A 18 -13.62 10.25 3.02
N ASP A 19 -14.03 9.27 2.23
CA ASP A 19 -15.10 8.35 2.64
C ASP A 19 -14.63 7.39 3.75
N ILE A 20 -13.34 7.02 3.76
CA ILE A 20 -12.75 6.30 4.91
C ILE A 20 -12.76 7.21 6.14
N ALA A 21 -12.36 8.48 6.00
CA ALA A 21 -12.34 9.42 7.11
C ALA A 21 -13.73 9.66 7.71
N LYS A 22 -14.79 9.79 6.87
CA LYS A 22 -16.17 9.88 7.32
C LYS A 22 -16.60 8.64 8.12
N LEU A 23 -16.19 7.45 7.68
CA LEU A 23 -16.52 6.19 8.34
C LEU A 23 -15.83 6.07 9.71
N ILE A 24 -14.59 6.55 9.84
CA ILE A 24 -13.85 6.59 11.10
C ILE A 24 -14.46 7.65 12.04
N GLY A 25 -14.76 8.83 11.53
CA GLY A 25 -15.22 9.98 12.31
C GLY A 25 -14.18 10.44 13.36
N ASN A 26 -14.68 10.97 14.49
CA ASN A 26 -13.81 11.46 15.59
C ASN A 26 -13.49 10.37 16.63
N GLN A 27 -13.62 9.09 16.27
CA GLN A 27 -13.45 7.97 17.18
C GLN A 27 -11.97 7.69 17.47
N LYS A 28 -11.71 7.15 18.70
CA LYS A 28 -10.37 6.66 19.05
C LYS A 28 -10.02 5.48 18.16
N THR A 29 -8.94 5.59 17.43
CA THR A 29 -8.59 4.65 16.38
C THR A 29 -7.27 3.96 16.69
N ALA A 30 -7.25 2.63 16.57
CA ALA A 30 -6.04 1.82 16.57
C ALA A 30 -5.66 1.46 15.13
N TYR A 31 -4.42 1.71 14.72
CA TYR A 31 -3.88 1.32 13.43
C TYR A 31 -2.87 0.20 13.60
N ILE A 32 -3.14 -0.95 13.01
CA ILE A 32 -2.34 -2.16 13.21
C ILE A 32 -1.96 -2.84 11.90
N ASP A 33 -1.11 -3.86 12.04
CA ASP A 33 -0.56 -4.61 10.91
C ASP A 33 0.39 -3.78 10.04
N ILE A 34 1.01 -2.75 10.62
CA ILE A 34 1.96 -1.85 9.96
C ILE A 34 3.15 -2.66 9.44
N PRO A 35 3.61 -2.42 8.18
CA PRO A 35 4.73 -3.13 7.61
C PRO A 35 6.04 -2.81 8.34
N THR A 36 6.80 -3.86 8.71
CA THR A 36 8.10 -3.75 9.37
C THR A 36 9.22 -4.44 8.58
N HIS A 37 9.09 -4.39 7.25
CA HIS A 37 10.01 -4.93 6.24
C HIS A 37 10.32 -3.89 5.17
N PHE A 38 11.29 -4.17 4.30
CA PHE A 38 11.85 -3.21 3.34
C PHE A 38 11.17 -3.24 1.94
N ASN A 39 9.93 -3.69 1.84
CA ASN A 39 9.17 -3.47 0.61
C ASN A 39 8.75 -1.99 0.55
N VAL A 40 9.39 -1.22 -0.32
CA VAL A 40 9.10 0.23 -0.46
C VAL A 40 7.65 0.50 -0.81
N GLY A 41 7.00 -0.40 -1.57
CA GLY A 41 5.57 -0.28 -1.88
C GLY A 41 4.71 -0.25 -0.62
N ASP A 42 4.93 -1.17 0.30
CA ASP A 42 4.18 -1.21 1.56
C ASP A 42 4.54 -0.03 2.47
N LEU A 43 5.78 0.48 2.40
CA LEU A 43 6.16 1.71 3.11
C LEU A 43 5.47 2.95 2.52
N LEU A 44 5.25 3.02 1.19
CA LEU A 44 4.46 4.08 0.55
C LEU A 44 3.00 4.07 1.04
N ILE A 45 2.39 2.88 1.15
CA ILE A 45 1.04 2.73 1.74
C ILE A 45 1.05 3.23 3.18
N TYR A 46 2.05 2.81 3.98
CA TYR A 46 2.16 3.20 5.38
C TYR A 46 2.23 4.72 5.54
N LYS A 47 3.14 5.38 4.82
CA LYS A 47 3.30 6.83 4.91
C LYS A 47 2.16 7.61 4.26
N GLY A 48 1.52 7.05 3.22
CA GLY A 48 0.27 7.57 2.68
C GLY A 48 -0.86 7.51 3.71
N THR A 49 -0.93 6.44 4.50
CA THR A 49 -1.89 6.31 5.59
C THR A 49 -1.59 7.31 6.73
N ASP A 50 -0.30 7.50 7.11
CA ASP A 50 0.09 8.53 8.09
C ASP A 50 -0.31 9.95 7.61
N LYS A 51 -0.09 10.23 6.33
CA LYS A 51 -0.50 11.52 5.72
C LYS A 51 -2.03 11.68 5.74
N PHE A 52 -2.77 10.64 5.40
CA PHE A 52 -4.22 10.61 5.50
C PHE A 52 -4.70 10.90 6.94
N PHE A 53 -4.10 10.28 7.95
CA PHE A 53 -4.45 10.57 9.35
C PHE A 53 -4.23 12.04 9.70
N SER A 54 -3.14 12.63 9.22
CA SER A 54 -2.86 14.06 9.42
C SER A 54 -3.85 14.96 8.68
N ASP A 55 -4.16 14.67 7.40
CA ASP A 55 -5.04 15.49 6.56
C ASP A 55 -6.48 15.54 7.08
N TYR A 56 -6.96 14.44 7.66
CA TYR A 56 -8.32 14.32 8.17
C TYR A 56 -8.42 14.37 9.71
N ASN A 57 -7.33 14.68 10.41
CA ASN A 57 -7.25 14.76 11.87
C ASN A 57 -7.79 13.50 12.57
N ILE A 58 -7.44 12.31 12.06
CA ILE A 58 -7.87 11.03 12.66
C ILE A 58 -7.20 10.86 14.03
N ASN A 59 -8.01 10.54 15.04
CA ASN A 59 -7.54 10.37 16.42
C ASN A 59 -6.89 9.00 16.64
N ILE A 60 -5.60 8.87 16.29
CA ILE A 60 -4.83 7.64 16.47
C ILE A 60 -4.35 7.53 17.92
N VAL A 61 -4.87 6.55 18.66
CA VAL A 61 -4.50 6.29 20.06
C VAL A 61 -3.52 5.13 20.21
N TYR A 62 -3.40 4.27 19.19
CA TYR A 62 -2.49 3.14 19.19
C TYR A 62 -2.04 2.76 17.78
N GLU A 63 -0.76 2.43 17.64
CA GLU A 63 -0.15 1.97 16.40
C GLU A 63 0.80 0.80 16.67
N ALA A 64 0.74 -0.24 15.82
CA ALA A 64 1.65 -1.37 15.95
C ALA A 64 1.85 -2.16 14.64
N GLY A 65 3.07 -2.63 14.43
CA GLY A 65 3.36 -3.69 13.46
C GLY A 65 2.88 -5.06 13.97
N THR A 66 2.71 -6.02 13.06
CA THR A 66 2.14 -7.36 13.29
C THR A 66 2.69 -8.08 14.51
N LEU A 67 4.00 -7.97 14.78
CA LEU A 67 4.70 -8.65 15.89
C LEU A 67 4.70 -7.86 17.21
N ALA A 68 4.20 -6.62 17.23
CA ALA A 68 4.30 -5.72 18.38
C ALA A 68 2.95 -5.41 19.03
N ILE A 69 1.87 -6.06 18.63
CA ILE A 69 0.51 -5.76 19.06
C ILE A 69 0.34 -6.02 20.56
N ASP A 70 -0.28 -5.06 21.24
CA ASP A 70 -0.81 -5.20 22.59
C ASP A 70 -2.34 -5.20 22.54
N PHE A 71 -2.97 -6.36 22.70
CA PHE A 71 -4.41 -6.52 22.60
C PHE A 71 -5.18 -5.70 23.66
N LYS A 72 -4.55 -5.39 24.82
CA LYS A 72 -5.15 -4.49 25.79
C LYS A 72 -5.28 -3.06 25.29
N LYS A 73 -4.33 -2.63 24.44
CA LYS A 73 -4.40 -1.31 23.80
C LYS A 73 -5.48 -1.22 22.72
N LEU A 74 -5.83 -2.34 22.10
CA LEU A 74 -6.95 -2.37 21.15
C LEU A 74 -8.30 -2.14 21.85
N GLU A 75 -8.43 -2.54 23.12
CA GLU A 75 -9.65 -2.26 23.90
C GLU A 75 -9.88 -0.76 24.16
N GLU A 76 -8.83 0.05 24.17
CA GLU A 76 -8.93 1.50 24.37
C GLU A 76 -9.43 2.25 23.14
N ALA A 77 -9.43 1.60 21.95
CA ALA A 77 -9.90 2.18 20.69
C ALA A 77 -11.36 1.82 20.41
N ASP A 78 -12.06 2.68 19.71
CA ASP A 78 -13.42 2.45 19.21
C ASP A 78 -13.41 1.81 17.83
N VAL A 79 -12.40 2.14 17.02
CA VAL A 79 -12.18 1.65 15.66
C VAL A 79 -10.81 0.99 15.56
N ILE A 80 -10.74 -0.15 14.87
CA ILE A 80 -9.48 -0.83 14.54
C ILE A 80 -9.29 -0.79 13.02
N LEU A 81 -8.16 -0.23 12.58
CA LEU A 81 -7.77 -0.21 11.17
C LEU A 81 -6.71 -1.26 10.91
N PHE A 82 -6.93 -2.14 9.92
CA PHE A 82 -5.89 -2.96 9.32
C PHE A 82 -5.18 -2.19 8.21
N HIS A 83 -3.86 -2.31 8.17
CA HIS A 83 -3.04 -1.77 7.08
C HIS A 83 -3.51 -2.27 5.71
N GLY A 84 -3.44 -1.42 4.70
CA GLY A 84 -3.75 -1.73 3.31
C GLY A 84 -2.68 -2.57 2.61
N GLY A 85 -2.78 -2.74 1.31
CA GLY A 85 -1.73 -3.36 0.50
C GLY A 85 -2.13 -4.62 -0.26
N GLY A 86 -1.26 -5.62 -0.33
CA GLY A 86 -1.49 -6.82 -1.13
C GLY A 86 -1.23 -8.13 -0.37
N ASN A 87 -1.41 -8.10 0.94
CA ASN A 87 -1.09 -9.23 1.82
C ASN A 87 -2.32 -9.84 2.52
N PHE A 88 -3.53 -9.61 1.99
CA PHE A 88 -4.74 -10.23 2.51
C PHE A 88 -4.96 -11.60 1.83
N GLY A 89 -4.99 -12.68 2.64
CA GLY A 89 -5.18 -14.05 2.20
C GLY A 89 -4.10 -15.01 2.71
N ASP A 90 -4.00 -16.18 2.09
CA ASP A 90 -3.17 -17.29 2.60
C ASP A 90 -1.68 -17.22 2.23
N LEU A 91 -1.31 -16.33 1.28
CA LEU A 91 0.09 -16.13 0.90
C LEU A 91 0.96 -15.60 2.05
N TYR A 92 0.34 -14.82 2.97
CA TYR A 92 1.01 -14.21 4.12
C TYR A 92 0.32 -14.60 5.43
N PRO A 93 0.47 -15.84 5.91
CA PRO A 93 -0.33 -16.42 6.99
C PRO A 93 -0.17 -15.69 8.34
N LEU A 94 0.96 -15.00 8.59
CA LEU A 94 1.14 -14.22 9.82
C LEU A 94 0.16 -13.04 9.90
N HIS A 95 0.01 -12.30 8.80
CA HIS A 95 -0.93 -11.18 8.70
C HIS A 95 -2.37 -11.65 8.74
N GLN A 96 -2.69 -12.72 8.01
CA GLN A 96 -4.05 -13.24 7.96
C GLN A 96 -4.52 -13.77 9.32
N LYS A 97 -3.68 -14.55 10.04
CA LYS A 97 -3.97 -15.05 11.39
C LYS A 97 -4.18 -13.91 12.39
N LEU A 98 -3.40 -12.83 12.29
CA LEU A 98 -3.62 -11.65 13.13
C LEU A 98 -5.00 -11.06 12.89
N ARG A 99 -5.37 -10.81 11.63
CA ARG A 99 -6.66 -10.21 11.26
C ARG A 99 -7.81 -11.10 11.71
N GLU A 100 -7.75 -12.41 11.46
CA GLU A 100 -8.74 -13.38 11.93
C GLU A 100 -8.90 -13.37 13.45
N LYS A 101 -7.79 -13.28 14.19
CA LYS A 101 -7.84 -13.16 15.66
C LYS A 101 -8.53 -11.87 16.09
N VAL A 102 -8.21 -10.74 15.47
CA VAL A 102 -8.81 -9.44 15.81
C VAL A 102 -10.32 -9.44 15.49
N ILE A 103 -10.71 -9.92 14.31
CA ILE A 103 -12.12 -10.08 13.92
C ILE A 103 -12.90 -10.89 14.96
N LYS A 104 -12.30 -11.98 15.44
CA LYS A 104 -12.95 -12.86 16.45
C LYS A 104 -13.04 -12.21 17.82
N ASP A 105 -11.94 -11.59 18.27
CA ASP A 105 -11.83 -11.13 19.66
C ASP A 105 -12.48 -9.75 19.88
N PHE A 106 -12.68 -8.95 18.83
CA PHE A 106 -13.19 -7.57 18.90
C PHE A 106 -14.50 -7.37 18.12
N SER A 107 -15.41 -8.35 18.18
CA SER A 107 -16.70 -8.30 17.46
C SER A 107 -17.61 -7.13 17.88
N HIS A 108 -17.32 -6.46 18.98
CA HIS A 108 -18.05 -5.30 19.51
C HIS A 108 -17.49 -3.94 19.02
N LYS A 109 -16.41 -3.95 18.20
CA LYS A 109 -15.76 -2.74 17.68
C LYS A 109 -15.97 -2.61 16.18
N ARG A 110 -15.90 -1.39 15.65
CA ARG A 110 -15.79 -1.20 14.21
C ARG A 110 -14.41 -1.60 13.73
N ILE A 111 -14.36 -2.46 12.71
CA ILE A 111 -13.11 -2.88 12.08
C ILE A 111 -13.14 -2.46 10.62
N ILE A 112 -12.08 -1.76 10.19
CA ILE A 112 -11.92 -1.29 8.80
C ILE A 112 -10.63 -1.86 8.25
N CYS A 113 -10.70 -2.56 7.13
CA CYS A 113 -9.54 -2.94 6.35
C CYS A 113 -9.30 -1.89 5.27
N LEU A 114 -8.16 -1.19 5.32
CA LEU A 114 -7.76 -0.21 4.32
C LEU A 114 -7.52 -0.88 2.96
N PRO A 115 -7.49 -0.13 1.84
CA PRO A 115 -7.49 -0.69 0.50
C PRO A 115 -6.53 -1.84 0.27
N GLN A 116 -7.06 -3.04 -0.01
CA GLN A 116 -6.34 -4.30 -0.16
C GLN A 116 -6.52 -4.91 -1.55
N SER A 117 -5.51 -5.68 -1.98
CA SER A 117 -5.71 -6.77 -2.95
C SER A 117 -5.77 -8.09 -2.21
N ILE A 118 -6.71 -8.95 -2.62
CA ILE A 118 -6.99 -10.25 -1.99
C ILE A 118 -6.45 -11.37 -2.87
N HIS A 119 -5.75 -12.32 -2.24
CA HIS A 119 -5.28 -13.52 -2.92
C HIS A 119 -5.38 -14.74 -2.02
N TYR A 120 -6.01 -15.81 -2.53
CA TYR A 120 -6.06 -17.11 -1.91
C TYR A 120 -5.68 -18.17 -2.94
N ASP A 121 -4.73 -19.03 -2.60
CA ASP A 121 -4.40 -20.23 -3.36
C ASP A 121 -5.34 -21.40 -2.97
N SER A 122 -5.75 -21.46 -1.69
CA SER A 122 -6.63 -22.50 -1.15
C SER A 122 -8.07 -22.01 -1.05
N GLN A 123 -8.98 -22.70 -1.76
CA GLN A 123 -10.43 -22.44 -1.66
C GLN A 123 -10.96 -22.70 -0.24
N ASP A 124 -10.47 -23.72 0.44
CA ASP A 124 -10.87 -24.04 1.82
C ASP A 124 -10.44 -22.94 2.80
N ALA A 125 -9.22 -22.37 2.61
CA ALA A 125 -8.76 -21.24 3.40
C ALA A 125 -9.62 -20.00 3.17
N LEU A 126 -9.99 -19.73 1.91
CA LEU A 126 -10.87 -18.62 1.55
C LEU A 126 -12.22 -18.77 2.24
N ILE A 127 -12.89 -19.95 2.11
CA ILE A 127 -14.21 -20.20 2.70
C ILE A 127 -14.14 -20.05 4.22
N LYS A 128 -13.18 -20.69 4.88
CA LYS A 128 -13.03 -20.60 6.34
C LYS A 128 -12.83 -19.16 6.82
N SER A 129 -11.98 -18.41 6.15
CA SER A 129 -11.70 -17.03 6.49
C SER A 129 -12.93 -16.15 6.22
N SER A 130 -13.57 -16.29 5.06
CA SER A 130 -14.73 -15.47 4.69
C SER A 130 -15.91 -15.66 5.66
N VAL A 131 -16.21 -16.87 6.10
CA VAL A 131 -17.26 -17.15 7.10
C VAL A 131 -16.96 -16.42 8.41
N LEU A 132 -15.70 -16.44 8.86
CA LEU A 132 -15.30 -15.73 10.10
C LEU A 132 -15.48 -14.21 9.96
N PHE A 133 -14.98 -13.61 8.89
CA PHE A 133 -15.11 -12.17 8.67
C PHE A 133 -16.57 -11.75 8.48
N LYS A 134 -17.35 -12.54 7.72
CA LYS A 134 -18.77 -12.28 7.45
C LYS A 134 -19.63 -12.30 8.71
N SER A 135 -19.20 -13.03 9.76
CA SER A 135 -19.91 -13.05 11.05
C SER A 135 -19.70 -11.78 11.88
N HIS A 136 -18.75 -10.93 11.51
CA HIS A 136 -18.48 -9.69 12.23
C HIS A 136 -19.53 -8.61 11.88
N PRO A 137 -20.23 -8.01 12.86
CA PRO A 137 -21.38 -7.14 12.60
C PRO A 137 -21.00 -5.79 11.97
N ASP A 138 -19.79 -5.27 12.22
CA ASP A 138 -19.35 -3.94 11.77
C ASP A 138 -17.93 -4.01 11.17
N PHE A 139 -17.75 -4.89 10.15
CA PHE A 139 -16.54 -5.00 9.38
C PHE A 139 -16.70 -4.33 8.01
N HIS A 140 -15.83 -3.37 7.73
CA HIS A 140 -15.77 -2.61 6.47
C HIS A 140 -14.51 -2.98 5.69
N PHE A 141 -14.68 -3.36 4.44
CA PHE A 141 -13.59 -3.86 3.61
C PHE A 141 -13.39 -2.98 2.39
N PHE A 142 -12.30 -2.22 2.37
CA PHE A 142 -11.88 -1.47 1.21
C PHE A 142 -10.92 -2.30 0.37
N VAL A 143 -11.16 -2.33 -0.95
CA VAL A 143 -10.35 -3.08 -1.91
C VAL A 143 -9.99 -2.19 -3.10
N ARG A 144 -8.84 -2.46 -3.73
CA ARG A 144 -8.27 -1.57 -4.73
C ARG A 144 -8.34 -2.08 -6.17
N ASP A 145 -8.98 -3.24 -6.41
CA ASP A 145 -9.16 -3.82 -7.74
C ASP A 145 -10.46 -4.64 -7.83
N ASP A 146 -10.94 -4.87 -9.06
CA ASP A 146 -12.22 -5.52 -9.30
C ASP A 146 -12.23 -6.99 -8.86
N LYS A 147 -11.14 -7.73 -9.10
CA LYS A 147 -11.00 -9.12 -8.66
C LYS A 147 -11.11 -9.24 -7.13
N SER A 148 -10.44 -8.34 -6.42
CA SER A 148 -10.54 -8.27 -4.96
C SER A 148 -11.93 -7.86 -4.48
N PHE A 149 -12.64 -7.01 -5.24
CA PHE A 149 -14.01 -6.61 -4.92
C PHE A 149 -14.98 -7.80 -4.99
N GLU A 150 -14.87 -8.63 -6.02
CA GLU A 150 -15.69 -9.85 -6.15
C GLU A 150 -15.46 -10.81 -4.97
N ILE A 151 -14.18 -11.02 -4.60
CA ILE A 151 -13.83 -11.91 -3.48
C ILE A 151 -14.30 -11.30 -2.15
N ALA A 152 -14.12 -10.00 -1.93
CA ALA A 152 -14.44 -9.31 -0.67
C ALA A 152 -15.93 -9.38 -0.29
N ASN A 153 -16.84 -9.50 -1.26
CA ASN A 153 -18.29 -9.68 -1.02
C ASN A 153 -18.61 -10.97 -0.23
N GLN A 154 -17.71 -11.95 -0.23
CA GLN A 154 -17.84 -13.14 0.61
C GLN A 154 -17.49 -12.85 2.07
N PHE A 155 -16.68 -11.80 2.34
CA PHE A 155 -16.15 -11.45 3.67
C PHE A 155 -17.01 -10.43 4.42
N SER A 156 -17.69 -9.53 3.70
CA SER A 156 -18.49 -8.46 4.32
C SER A 156 -19.67 -8.07 3.44
N ASN A 157 -20.68 -7.44 4.06
CA ASN A 157 -21.72 -6.71 3.34
C ASN A 157 -21.32 -5.25 3.05
N ASN A 158 -20.28 -4.76 3.73
CA ASN A 158 -19.76 -3.40 3.62
C ASN A 158 -18.44 -3.42 2.84
N VAL A 159 -18.54 -3.59 1.52
CA VAL A 159 -17.38 -3.66 0.61
C VAL A 159 -17.35 -2.45 -0.29
N TYR A 160 -16.19 -1.82 -0.43
CA TYR A 160 -16.01 -0.58 -1.18
C TYR A 160 -14.76 -0.65 -2.06
N LYS A 161 -14.84 -0.16 -3.29
CA LYS A 161 -13.64 0.09 -4.10
C LYS A 161 -13.03 1.42 -3.69
N MET A 162 -11.70 1.43 -3.50
CA MET A 162 -10.94 2.58 -3.06
C MET A 162 -9.53 2.55 -3.64
N PRO A 163 -8.95 3.66 -4.12
CA PRO A 163 -7.56 3.68 -4.56
C PRO A 163 -6.61 3.40 -3.40
N ASP A 164 -5.39 3.00 -3.75
CA ASP A 164 -4.34 2.69 -2.77
C ASP A 164 -4.03 3.90 -1.88
N MET A 165 -3.79 3.66 -0.58
CA MET A 165 -3.50 4.72 0.40
C MET A 165 -2.25 5.53 0.06
N ALA A 166 -1.34 5.01 -0.76
CA ALA A 166 -0.17 5.76 -1.22
C ALA A 166 -0.55 7.06 -1.98
N HIS A 167 -1.75 7.13 -2.60
CA HIS A 167 -2.23 8.37 -3.23
C HIS A 167 -2.46 9.52 -2.25
N SER A 168 -2.61 9.25 -0.96
CA SER A 168 -2.67 10.30 0.08
C SER A 168 -1.35 11.09 0.20
N LEU A 169 -0.24 10.57 -0.33
CA LEU A 169 1.03 11.31 -0.39
C LEU A 169 1.00 12.50 -1.35
N HIS A 170 0.02 12.57 -2.25
CA HIS A 170 -0.12 13.73 -3.16
C HIS A 170 -0.39 15.02 -2.39
N PRO A 171 0.26 16.17 -2.76
CA PRO A 171 1.30 16.31 -3.79
C PRO A 171 2.71 15.98 -3.26
N LEU A 172 3.51 15.29 -4.08
CA LEU A 172 4.94 15.03 -3.82
C LEU A 172 5.87 15.97 -4.60
N VAL A 173 5.36 16.59 -5.67
CA VAL A 173 6.10 17.51 -6.56
C VAL A 173 5.20 18.69 -6.93
N ASP A 174 5.81 19.80 -7.30
CA ASP A 174 5.09 20.94 -7.86
C ASP A 174 4.60 20.63 -9.28
N GLN A 175 3.44 21.16 -9.66
CA GLN A 175 2.84 20.95 -10.97
C GLN A 175 3.76 21.35 -12.15
N LEU A 176 4.65 22.31 -11.94
CA LEU A 176 5.60 22.80 -12.95
C LEU A 176 6.71 21.77 -13.28
N GLU A 177 6.89 20.76 -12.43
CA GLU A 177 7.89 19.70 -12.62
C GLU A 177 7.34 18.45 -13.30
N VAL A 178 6.05 18.48 -13.69
CA VAL A 178 5.31 17.31 -14.19
C VAL A 178 5.26 17.29 -15.71
N GLY A 179 5.33 16.09 -16.26
CA GLY A 179 5.11 15.81 -17.68
C GLY A 179 6.34 15.32 -18.42
N PRO A 180 6.17 15.16 -19.75
CA PRO A 180 7.24 14.70 -20.62
C PRO A 180 8.48 15.58 -20.53
N SER A 181 9.63 14.93 -20.40
CA SER A 181 10.91 15.64 -20.35
C SER A 181 11.47 15.86 -21.75
N ASN A 182 12.00 17.08 -21.99
CA ASN A 182 12.72 17.38 -23.23
C ASN A 182 14.16 16.82 -23.28
N ILE A 183 14.56 16.03 -22.28
CA ILE A 183 15.88 15.40 -22.21
C ILE A 183 15.95 14.27 -23.23
N VAL A 184 16.86 14.39 -24.21
CA VAL A 184 17.10 13.37 -25.25
C VAL A 184 18.57 12.94 -25.22
N PRO A 185 18.89 11.65 -25.06
CA PRO A 185 17.95 10.52 -24.83
C PRO A 185 17.32 10.53 -23.43
N PRO A 186 16.12 9.93 -23.25
CA PRO A 186 15.47 9.87 -21.94
C PRO A 186 16.31 9.03 -20.97
N LYS A 187 16.38 9.47 -19.71
CA LYS A 187 16.98 8.68 -18.65
C LYS A 187 15.95 7.69 -18.10
N ILE A 188 16.11 6.43 -18.47
CA ILE A 188 15.12 5.37 -18.20
C ILE A 188 15.43 4.67 -16.87
N LEU A 189 14.43 4.56 -15.99
CA LEU A 189 14.42 3.68 -14.83
C LEU A 189 13.71 2.37 -15.18
N ASN A 190 14.42 1.25 -15.11
CA ASN A 190 13.85 -0.09 -15.27
C ASN A 190 13.61 -0.70 -13.87
N LEU A 191 12.40 -0.55 -13.33
CA LEU A 191 11.98 -1.15 -12.06
C LEU A 191 11.23 -2.46 -12.34
N ILE A 192 11.97 -3.54 -12.43
CA ILE A 192 11.46 -4.86 -12.83
C ILE A 192 11.61 -5.85 -11.66
N ARG A 193 10.57 -6.63 -11.41
CA ARG A 193 10.55 -7.65 -10.33
C ARG A 193 11.57 -8.74 -10.59
N VAL A 194 12.28 -9.12 -9.51
CA VAL A 194 13.20 -10.27 -9.49
C VAL A 194 12.70 -11.39 -8.57
N ASP A 195 11.50 -11.23 -7.99
CA ASP A 195 10.90 -12.17 -7.05
C ASP A 195 9.96 -13.21 -7.73
N LYS A 196 9.33 -14.07 -6.91
CA LYS A 196 8.45 -15.16 -7.39
C LYS A 196 7.22 -14.72 -8.19
N GLU A 197 6.84 -13.45 -8.13
CA GLU A 197 5.73 -12.89 -8.91
C GLU A 197 6.19 -12.34 -10.28
N SER A 198 7.47 -12.54 -10.67
CA SER A 198 8.01 -12.15 -11.97
C SER A 198 7.50 -13.04 -13.09
N ASN A 199 7.04 -12.45 -14.20
CA ASN A 199 6.82 -13.16 -15.45
C ASN A 199 8.17 -13.61 -16.03
N GLY A 200 8.45 -14.90 -16.08
CA GLY A 200 9.73 -15.50 -16.48
C GLY A 200 10.27 -15.13 -17.89
N GLY A 201 9.56 -14.31 -18.67
CA GLY A 201 9.94 -13.83 -19.99
C GLY A 201 11.05 -12.77 -20.03
N ASN A 202 11.38 -12.13 -18.90
CA ASN A 202 12.28 -10.97 -18.84
C ASN A 202 13.73 -11.31 -18.41
N LYS A 203 14.24 -12.53 -18.66
CA LYS A 203 15.60 -12.93 -18.27
C LYS A 203 16.72 -12.03 -18.84
N SER A 204 16.51 -11.36 -19.95
CA SER A 204 17.51 -10.46 -20.54
C SER A 204 17.53 -9.06 -19.89
N LEU A 205 16.40 -8.56 -19.40
CA LEU A 205 16.29 -7.27 -18.71
C LEU A 205 16.65 -7.38 -17.21
N ASN A 206 16.52 -8.56 -16.60
CA ASN A 206 16.86 -8.81 -15.21
C ASN A 206 18.37 -8.64 -14.88
N LYS A 207 19.24 -8.58 -15.88
CA LYS A 207 20.69 -8.35 -15.68
C LYS A 207 21.08 -6.89 -15.45
N VAL A 208 20.19 -5.92 -15.69
CA VAL A 208 20.46 -4.47 -15.59
C VAL A 208 19.31 -3.71 -14.92
N GLY A 209 18.38 -4.41 -14.27
CA GLY A 209 17.21 -3.80 -13.64
C GLY A 209 17.51 -3.34 -12.20
N PHE A 210 16.87 -2.24 -11.81
CA PHE A 210 16.79 -1.75 -10.45
C PHE A 210 15.63 -2.45 -9.73
N ASP A 211 15.82 -2.78 -8.46
CA ASP A 211 14.73 -3.18 -7.57
C ASP A 211 14.81 -2.43 -6.24
N TRP A 212 13.72 -2.41 -5.48
CA TRP A 212 13.60 -1.72 -4.19
C TRP A 212 14.73 -2.05 -3.20
N VAL A 213 15.26 -3.28 -3.25
CA VAL A 213 16.38 -3.68 -2.40
C VAL A 213 17.64 -2.82 -2.62
N ASN A 214 17.79 -2.22 -3.79
CA ASN A 214 18.94 -1.37 -4.11
C ASN A 214 18.93 -0.01 -3.38
N ILE A 215 17.79 0.41 -2.83
CA ILE A 215 17.64 1.64 -2.02
C ILE A 215 17.98 1.37 -0.55
N ILE A 216 17.90 0.12 -0.11
CA ILE A 216 18.08 -0.26 1.28
C ILE A 216 19.58 -0.35 1.60
N THR A 217 19.98 0.30 2.68
CA THR A 217 21.37 0.41 3.11
C THR A 217 21.69 -0.55 4.27
N PRO A 218 22.96 -0.87 4.53
CA PRO A 218 23.35 -1.63 5.75
C PRO A 218 22.89 -0.98 7.06
N THR A 219 22.84 0.36 7.11
CA THR A 219 22.33 1.10 8.27
C THR A 219 20.85 0.83 8.50
N ASP A 220 20.05 0.70 7.43
CA ASP A 220 18.63 0.38 7.56
C ASP A 220 18.41 -1.00 8.20
N TYR A 221 19.19 -2.00 7.79
CA TYR A 221 19.16 -3.35 8.40
C TYR A 221 19.57 -3.32 9.88
N PHE A 222 20.55 -2.50 10.24
CA PHE A 222 20.93 -2.31 11.63
C PHE A 222 19.80 -1.72 12.45
N ILE A 223 19.14 -0.66 11.96
CA ILE A 223 17.99 -0.01 12.62
C ILE A 223 16.81 -0.98 12.73
N GLN A 224 16.51 -1.77 11.69
CA GLN A 224 15.48 -2.80 11.75
C GLN A 224 15.78 -3.87 12.81
N THR A 225 17.04 -4.28 12.93
CA THR A 225 17.47 -5.22 13.97
C THR A 225 17.24 -4.63 15.37
N MET A 226 17.56 -3.36 15.57
CA MET A 226 17.27 -2.65 16.81
C MET A 226 15.77 -2.58 17.10
N TYR A 227 14.95 -2.27 16.07
CA TYR A 227 13.49 -2.29 16.18
C TYR A 227 13.00 -3.64 16.73
N PHE A 228 13.40 -4.75 16.13
CA PHE A 228 12.97 -6.09 16.58
C PHE A 228 13.45 -6.46 17.98
N LYS A 229 14.58 -5.94 18.44
CA LYS A 229 15.01 -6.06 19.84
C LYS A 229 14.13 -5.24 20.77
N MET A 230 13.83 -4.00 20.42
CA MET A 230 13.07 -3.08 21.26
C MET A 230 11.61 -3.50 21.44
N ILE A 231 10.94 -4.04 20.41
CA ILE A 231 9.53 -4.45 20.52
C ILE A 231 9.28 -5.62 21.47
N LYS A 232 10.33 -6.38 21.84
CA LYS A 232 10.25 -7.44 22.85
C LYS A 232 9.97 -6.87 24.25
N LEU A 233 10.36 -5.61 24.50
CA LEU A 233 10.16 -4.90 25.76
C LEU A 233 8.97 -3.93 25.59
N LYS A 234 7.84 -4.20 26.25
CA LYS A 234 6.59 -3.43 26.07
C LYS A 234 6.77 -1.92 26.22
N TYR A 235 7.56 -1.48 27.20
CA TYR A 235 7.80 -0.04 27.45
C TYR A 235 8.64 0.64 26.37
N LEU A 236 9.35 -0.11 25.52
CA LEU A 236 10.13 0.44 24.38
C LEU A 236 9.35 0.48 23.07
N ARG A 237 8.19 -0.19 22.96
CA ARG A 237 7.40 -0.27 21.74
C ARG A 237 7.07 1.10 21.12
N PRO A 238 6.66 2.13 21.88
CA PRO A 238 6.39 3.46 21.30
C PRO A 238 7.65 4.10 20.68
N ARG A 239 8.81 3.92 21.33
CA ARG A 239 10.09 4.42 20.80
C ARG A 239 10.52 3.63 19.56
N ALA A 240 10.35 2.33 19.57
CA ALA A 240 10.62 1.46 18.42
C ALA A 240 9.76 1.86 17.22
N HIS A 241 8.46 2.07 17.44
CA HIS A 241 7.55 2.52 16.39
C HIS A 241 7.98 3.86 15.79
N LYS A 242 8.28 4.86 16.63
CA LYS A 242 8.78 6.17 16.17
C LYS A 242 10.09 6.05 15.38
N MET A 243 10.99 5.15 15.80
CA MET A 243 12.24 4.89 15.07
C MET A 243 11.97 4.25 13.72
N TRP A 244 11.05 3.28 13.63
CA TRP A 244 10.64 2.63 12.38
C TRP A 244 9.97 3.62 11.43
N SER A 245 9.06 4.48 11.93
CA SER A 245 8.41 5.51 11.14
C SER A 245 9.43 6.45 10.48
N LYS A 246 10.43 6.95 11.24
CA LYS A 246 11.51 7.79 10.70
C LYS A 246 12.38 7.07 9.67
N LEU A 247 12.65 5.78 9.89
CA LEU A 247 13.39 4.97 8.92
C LEU A 247 12.58 4.84 7.62
N SER A 248 11.28 4.60 7.72
CA SER A 248 10.38 4.52 6.57
C SER A 248 10.37 5.83 5.78
N ASP A 249 10.34 6.99 6.46
CA ASP A 249 10.45 8.32 5.81
C ASP A 249 11.77 8.46 5.04
N ALA A 250 12.89 8.04 5.63
CA ALA A 250 14.20 8.11 4.98
C ALA A 250 14.29 7.21 3.74
N ILE A 251 13.72 6.00 3.80
CA ILE A 251 13.68 5.07 2.67
C ILE A 251 12.82 5.65 1.53
N ILE A 252 11.63 6.18 1.85
CA ILE A 252 10.74 6.79 0.85
C ILE A 252 11.41 8.01 0.23
N PHE A 253 12.04 8.87 1.03
CA PHE A 253 12.76 10.04 0.52
C PHE A 253 13.84 9.64 -0.50
N ARG A 254 14.66 8.63 -0.20
CA ARG A 254 15.65 8.11 -1.15
C ARG A 254 14.99 7.55 -2.41
N SER A 255 13.84 6.90 -2.27
CA SER A 255 13.08 6.36 -3.40
C SER A 255 12.57 7.47 -4.31
N ILE A 256 12.00 8.53 -3.73
CA ILE A 256 11.54 9.73 -4.44
C ILE A 256 12.71 10.37 -5.19
N GLN A 257 13.84 10.62 -4.51
CA GLN A 257 15.03 11.21 -5.15
C GLN A 257 15.55 10.36 -6.31
N TYR A 258 15.57 9.04 -6.13
CA TYR A 258 16.02 8.12 -7.18
C TYR A 258 15.10 8.17 -8.40
N PHE A 259 13.77 8.08 -8.20
CA PHE A 259 12.79 8.20 -9.28
C PHE A 259 12.84 9.57 -9.96
N SER A 260 12.94 10.66 -9.18
CA SER A 260 12.99 12.03 -9.70
C SER A 260 14.20 12.25 -10.61
N SER A 261 15.28 11.50 -10.42
CA SER A 261 16.47 11.58 -11.28
C SER A 261 16.30 10.93 -12.67
N HIS A 262 15.14 10.32 -12.98
CA HIS A 262 14.80 9.68 -14.24
C HIS A 262 13.61 10.39 -14.90
N THR A 263 13.51 10.28 -16.23
CA THR A 263 12.44 10.91 -17.01
C THR A 263 11.33 9.94 -17.40
N LEU A 264 11.69 8.68 -17.65
CA LEU A 264 10.79 7.60 -18.04
C LEU A 264 10.96 6.41 -17.10
N VAL A 265 9.86 5.80 -16.65
CA VAL A 265 9.87 4.63 -15.77
C VAL A 265 9.23 3.43 -16.47
N HIS A 266 10.00 2.38 -16.66
CA HIS A 266 9.50 1.07 -17.08
C HIS A 266 9.28 0.24 -15.82
N THR A 267 8.06 -0.25 -15.59
CA THR A 267 7.79 -1.02 -14.37
C THR A 267 6.73 -2.11 -14.56
N ASP A 268 6.94 -3.23 -13.87
CA ASP A 268 5.97 -4.29 -13.62
C ASP A 268 5.54 -4.35 -12.13
N ARG A 269 5.94 -3.34 -11.32
CA ARG A 269 5.57 -3.20 -9.92
C ARG A 269 4.46 -2.17 -9.72
N LEU A 270 3.37 -2.56 -9.05
CA LEU A 270 2.24 -1.67 -8.78
C LEU A 270 2.68 -0.37 -8.08
N HIS A 271 3.52 -0.45 -7.06
CA HIS A 271 3.97 0.77 -6.37
C HIS A 271 5.07 1.53 -7.12
N GLY A 272 5.71 0.90 -8.10
CA GLY A 272 6.51 1.61 -9.10
C GLY A 272 5.62 2.50 -9.97
N LEU A 273 4.48 1.95 -10.44
CA LEU A 273 3.46 2.69 -11.15
C LEU A 273 2.91 3.86 -10.31
N ILE A 274 2.44 3.58 -9.08
CA ILE A 274 1.82 4.60 -8.21
C ILE A 274 2.82 5.72 -7.87
N LEU A 275 4.07 5.39 -7.51
CA LEU A 275 5.09 6.41 -7.21
C LEU A 275 5.42 7.25 -8.45
N SER A 276 5.49 6.63 -9.63
CA SER A 276 5.70 7.36 -10.89
C SER A 276 4.56 8.32 -11.18
N CYS A 277 3.30 7.93 -10.95
CA CYS A 277 2.15 8.80 -11.08
C CYS A 277 2.21 9.98 -10.09
N LEU A 278 2.53 9.72 -8.82
CA LEU A 278 2.69 10.77 -7.80
C LEU A 278 3.80 11.78 -8.13
N LEU A 279 4.80 11.35 -8.90
CA LEU A 279 5.92 12.19 -9.36
C LEU A 279 5.71 12.76 -10.78
N GLY A 280 4.54 12.54 -11.38
CA GLY A 280 4.21 13.06 -12.71
C GLY A 280 5.12 12.54 -13.85
N LYS A 281 5.63 11.31 -13.74
CA LYS A 281 6.56 10.74 -14.72
C LYS A 281 5.84 10.12 -15.92
N GLU A 282 6.56 10.03 -17.05
CA GLU A 282 6.18 9.13 -18.14
C GLU A 282 6.40 7.67 -17.70
N ILE A 283 5.45 6.80 -18.06
CA ILE A 283 5.43 5.42 -17.58
C ILE A 283 5.19 4.47 -18.75
N PHE A 284 6.06 3.47 -18.86
CA PHE A 284 5.81 2.28 -19.68
C PHE A 284 5.45 1.13 -18.75
N LEU A 285 4.15 0.82 -18.70
CA LEU A 285 3.61 -0.17 -17.78
C LEU A 285 3.65 -1.56 -18.38
N LYS A 286 4.29 -2.50 -17.68
CA LYS A 286 4.22 -3.94 -17.94
C LYS A 286 3.34 -4.61 -16.90
N ASP A 287 2.62 -5.67 -17.31
CA ASP A 287 1.83 -6.44 -16.36
C ASP A 287 2.68 -7.49 -15.62
N ASN A 288 2.21 -7.88 -14.45
CA ASN A 288 2.74 -9.02 -13.72
C ASN A 288 1.95 -10.30 -14.05
N SER A 289 2.40 -11.47 -13.52
CA SER A 289 1.79 -12.78 -13.76
C SER A 289 0.29 -12.90 -13.42
N TYR A 290 -0.25 -11.96 -12.66
CA TYR A 290 -1.63 -11.98 -12.16
C TYR A 290 -2.52 -10.84 -12.66
N GLY A 291 -2.03 -9.97 -13.58
CA GLY A 291 -2.80 -8.85 -14.11
C GLY A 291 -3.02 -7.69 -13.10
N LYS A 292 -2.29 -7.65 -11.98
CA LYS A 292 -2.52 -6.65 -10.92
C LYS A 292 -2.34 -5.22 -11.41
N ASN A 293 -1.33 -4.97 -12.23
CA ASN A 293 -0.97 -3.62 -12.68
C ASN A 293 -2.01 -3.09 -13.66
N THR A 294 -2.38 -3.93 -14.65
CA THR A 294 -3.40 -3.58 -15.65
C THR A 294 -4.77 -3.39 -15.00
N ASN A 295 -5.14 -4.23 -14.03
CA ASN A 295 -6.40 -4.08 -13.30
C ASN A 295 -6.44 -2.78 -12.48
N TYR A 296 -5.35 -2.45 -11.80
CA TYR A 296 -5.26 -1.19 -11.06
C TYR A 296 -5.27 0.02 -11.98
N TYR A 297 -4.53 -0.03 -13.09
CA TYR A 297 -4.54 1.01 -14.12
C TYR A 297 -5.95 1.27 -14.64
N LYS A 298 -6.67 0.22 -15.06
CA LYS A 298 -8.05 0.33 -15.56
C LYS A 298 -9.02 0.87 -14.51
N ALA A 299 -8.84 0.52 -13.23
CA ALA A 299 -9.73 0.96 -12.17
C ALA A 299 -9.51 2.42 -11.75
N TRP A 300 -8.26 2.93 -11.81
CA TRP A 300 -7.90 4.17 -11.14
C TRP A 300 -7.05 5.15 -11.95
N LEU A 301 -6.28 4.68 -12.95
CA LEU A 301 -5.25 5.48 -13.61
C LEU A 301 -5.47 5.61 -15.12
N PHE A 302 -6.60 5.16 -15.66
CA PHE A 302 -6.89 5.24 -17.10
C PHE A 302 -6.93 6.68 -17.63
N GLU A 303 -7.22 7.67 -16.77
CA GLU A 303 -7.19 9.09 -17.09
C GLU A 303 -5.82 9.75 -16.88
N TYR A 304 -4.83 9.03 -16.35
CA TYR A 304 -3.49 9.58 -16.16
C TYR A 304 -2.82 9.81 -17.52
N PRO A 305 -2.33 11.04 -17.82
CA PRO A 305 -1.99 11.43 -19.19
C PRO A 305 -0.69 10.84 -19.74
N TYR A 306 0.18 10.25 -18.88
CA TYR A 306 1.55 9.88 -19.26
C TYR A 306 1.83 8.38 -19.08
N ILE A 307 0.83 7.50 -19.25
CA ILE A 307 1.00 6.03 -19.21
C ILE A 307 0.84 5.43 -20.59
N GLU A 308 1.83 4.65 -20.99
CA GLU A 308 1.76 3.69 -22.09
C GLU A 308 1.73 2.27 -21.50
N VAL A 309 0.73 1.48 -21.90
CA VAL A 309 0.59 0.09 -21.44
C VAL A 309 1.16 -0.83 -22.51
N SER A 310 2.10 -1.69 -22.15
CA SER A 310 2.63 -2.72 -23.05
C SER A 310 1.48 -3.60 -23.54
N PRO A 311 1.39 -3.91 -24.85
CA PRO A 311 0.46 -4.93 -25.32
C PRO A 311 0.67 -6.23 -24.54
N SER A 312 -0.41 -6.86 -24.10
CA SER A 312 -0.37 -8.22 -23.55
C SER A 312 0.09 -9.18 -24.65
N GLU A 313 1.21 -9.85 -24.44
CA GLU A 313 1.67 -10.94 -25.31
C GLU A 313 0.67 -12.11 -25.30
#